data_275842abaf9ba7c0828d3fb3a1c9bc05
#
_entry.id   275842abaf9ba7c0828d3fb3a1c9bc05
#
_cell.length_a   1.000
_cell.length_b   1.000
_cell.length_c   1.000
_cell.angle_alpha   90.00
_cell.angle_beta   90.00
_cell.angle_gamma   90.00
#
_symmetry.space_group_name_H-M   'P 1'
#
loop_
_entity.id
_entity.type
_entity.pdbx_description
1 polymer ?
#
loop_
_entity_poly.entity_id
_entity_poly.type
_entity_poly.pdbx_seq_one_letter_code
_entity_poly.pdbx_strand_id
1 'polypeptide(L)' 'MAIKSLSIRIEEDMLDKLHVVADYEGRSANSEILILIRNAIEEYEQKHGIIEIPEKK' A
#
# COMPACT_ATOMS: atom_id res chain seq x y z
N MET A 1 11.00 -2.35 -14.51
CA MET A 1 10.83 -1.85 -13.15
C MET A 1 11.08 -2.96 -12.16
N ALA A 2 11.89 -2.71 -11.16
CA ALA A 2 12.24 -3.73 -10.19
C ALA A 2 11.16 -3.85 -9.14
N ILE A 3 10.94 -5.08 -8.69
CA ILE A 3 9.98 -5.36 -7.63
C ILE A 3 10.75 -5.77 -6.39
N LYS A 4 10.38 -5.18 -5.28
CA LYS A 4 11.01 -5.49 -4.00
C LYS A 4 9.97 -5.94 -3.01
N SER A 5 10.41 -6.71 -2.04
CA SER A 5 9.54 -7.19 -0.97
C SER A 5 9.57 -6.22 0.20
N LEU A 6 8.45 -6.12 0.86
CA LEU A 6 8.31 -5.33 2.06
C LEU A 6 7.59 -6.16 3.09
N SER A 7 8.16 -6.28 4.28
CA SER A 7 7.54 -7.01 5.37
C SER A 7 6.93 -6.04 6.35
N ILE A 8 5.71 -6.34 6.76
CA ILE A 8 4.98 -5.49 7.68
C ILE A 8 4.46 -6.34 8.84
N ARG A 9 4.63 -5.84 10.04
CA ARG A 9 4.02 -6.45 11.21
C ARG A 9 2.72 -5.74 11.49
N ILE A 10 1.65 -6.51 11.68
CA ILE A 10 0.33 -5.94 11.82
C ILE A 10 -0.41 -6.75 12.88
N GLU A 11 -1.21 -6.06 13.67
CA GLU A 11 -2.01 -6.72 14.69
C GLU A 11 -3.02 -7.65 14.04
N GLU A 12 -3.31 -8.74 14.73
CA GLU A 12 -4.19 -9.76 14.17
C GLU A 12 -5.57 -9.19 13.87
N ASP A 13 -6.12 -8.41 14.80
CA ASP A 13 -7.45 -7.84 14.60
C ASP A 13 -7.47 -6.93 13.37
N MET A 14 -6.42 -6.15 13.20
CA MET A 14 -6.34 -5.24 12.07
C MET A 14 -6.25 -6.02 10.77
N LEU A 15 -5.49 -7.10 10.77
CA LEU A 15 -5.39 -7.93 9.58
C LEU A 15 -6.73 -8.56 9.23
N ASP A 16 -7.45 -9.04 10.23
CA ASP A 16 -8.76 -9.61 10.00
C ASP A 16 -9.71 -8.59 9.40
N LYS A 17 -9.67 -7.37 9.90
CA LYS A 17 -10.51 -6.31 9.35
C LYS A 17 -10.12 -5.96 7.92
N LEU A 18 -8.83 -6.01 7.64
CA LEU A 18 -8.36 -5.77 6.28
C LEU A 18 -8.91 -6.81 5.33
N HIS A 19 -8.95 -8.08 5.76
CA HIS A 19 -9.53 -9.11 4.91
C HIS A 19 -11.00 -8.86 4.62
N VAL A 20 -11.74 -8.37 5.60
CA VAL A 20 -13.14 -8.03 5.40
C VAL A 20 -13.29 -6.93 4.36
N VAL A 21 -12.47 -5.89 4.46
CA VAL A 21 -12.50 -4.78 3.53
C VAL A 21 -12.15 -5.27 2.11
N ALA A 22 -11.10 -6.07 2.02
CA ALA A 22 -10.67 -6.58 0.72
C ALA A 22 -11.75 -7.44 0.08
N ASP A 23 -12.39 -8.30 0.88
CA ASP A 23 -13.47 -9.14 0.36
C ASP A 23 -14.63 -8.28 -0.15
N TYR A 24 -14.97 -7.25 0.60
CA TYR A 24 -16.04 -6.35 0.19
C TYR A 24 -15.74 -5.72 -1.16
N GLU A 25 -14.47 -5.39 -1.39
CA GLU A 25 -14.07 -4.73 -2.62
C GLU A 25 -13.65 -5.71 -3.71
N GLY A 26 -13.75 -7.00 -3.43
CA GLY A 26 -13.44 -8.01 -4.43
C GLY A 26 -11.96 -8.14 -4.71
N ARG A 27 -11.13 -7.91 -3.70
CA ARG A 27 -9.67 -7.97 -3.85
C ARG A 27 -9.07 -8.91 -2.83
N SER A 28 -7.84 -9.36 -3.10
CA SER A 28 -7.06 -10.04 -2.08
C SER A 28 -6.50 -9.00 -1.10
N ALA A 29 -6.14 -9.46 0.09
CA ALA A 29 -5.53 -8.55 1.06
C ALA A 29 -4.26 -7.92 0.51
N ASN A 30 -3.48 -8.70 -0.22
CA ASN A 30 -2.25 -8.19 -0.83
C ASN A 30 -2.53 -7.05 -1.80
N SER A 31 -3.52 -7.25 -2.66
CA SER A 31 -3.90 -6.21 -3.62
C SER A 31 -4.43 -4.97 -2.92
N GLU A 32 -5.21 -5.20 -1.87
CA GLU A 32 -5.76 -4.08 -1.11
C GLU A 32 -4.65 -3.24 -0.50
N ILE A 33 -3.63 -3.90 0.06
CA ILE A 33 -2.51 -3.19 0.66
C ILE A 33 -1.79 -2.34 -0.38
N LEU A 34 -1.55 -2.89 -1.56
CA LEU A 34 -0.86 -2.15 -2.61
C LEU A 34 -1.65 -0.92 -3.04
N ILE A 35 -2.96 -1.04 -3.12
CA ILE A 35 -3.81 0.09 -3.49
C ILE A 35 -3.77 1.16 -2.40
N LEU A 36 -3.81 0.75 -1.15
CA LEU A 36 -3.74 1.71 -0.05
C LEU A 36 -2.42 2.47 -0.06
N ILE A 37 -1.33 1.77 -0.32
CA ILE A 37 -0.02 2.40 -0.40
C ILE A 37 0.01 3.40 -1.55
N ARG A 38 -0.49 2.99 -2.71
CA ARG A 38 -0.52 3.88 -3.87
C ARG A 38 -1.33 5.13 -3.58
N ASN A 39 -2.49 4.97 -2.96
CA ASN A 39 -3.35 6.10 -2.65
C ASN A 39 -2.67 7.04 -1.67
N ALA A 40 -1.97 6.51 -0.68
CA ALA A 40 -1.29 7.34 0.29
C ALA A 40 -0.19 8.18 -0.38
N ILE A 41 0.54 7.57 -1.30
CA ILE A 41 1.60 8.28 -2.01
C ILE A 41 1.01 9.35 -2.89
N GLU A 42 -0.05 9.03 -3.63
CA GLU A 42 -0.67 10.00 -4.52
C GLU A 42 -1.21 11.19 -3.73
N GLU A 43 -1.80 10.93 -2.58
CA GLU A 43 -2.33 12.00 -1.75
C GLU A 43 -1.21 12.91 -1.27
N TYR A 44 -0.11 12.33 -0.85
CA TYR A 44 1.04 13.12 -0.42
C TYR A 44 1.55 13.99 -1.57
N GLU A 45 1.67 13.41 -2.75
CA GLU A 45 2.22 14.15 -3.89
C GLU A 45 1.30 15.27 -4.34
N GLN A 46 -0.01 15.11 -4.17
CA GLN A 46 -0.92 16.19 -4.49
C GLN A 46 -0.73 17.38 -3.57
N LYS A 47 -0.37 17.13 -2.33
CA LYS A 47 -0.21 18.18 -1.35
C LYS A 47 1.19 18.78 -1.33
N HIS A 48 2.19 17.97 -1.61
CA HIS A 48 3.58 18.37 -1.40
C HIS A 48 4.43 18.30 -2.66
N GLY A 49 3.85 17.88 -3.79
CA GLY A 49 4.59 17.76 -5.03
C GLY A 49 5.15 16.37 -5.24
N ILE A 50 5.61 16.14 -6.44
CA ILE A 50 6.09 14.83 -6.86
C ILE A 50 7.32 14.44 -6.04
N ILE A 51 7.33 13.22 -5.55
CA ILE A 51 8.48 12.70 -4.81
C ILE A 51 9.53 12.28 -5.82
N GLU A 52 10.73 12.81 -5.67
CA GLU A 52 11.84 12.42 -6.51
C GLU A 52 12.71 11.43 -5.76
N ILE A 53 12.95 10.29 -6.40
CA ILE A 53 13.76 9.24 -5.81
C ILE A 53 15.17 9.33 -6.38
N PRO A 54 16.20 9.45 -5.53
CA PRO A 54 17.55 9.43 -6.05
C PRO A 54 17.81 8.16 -6.82
N GLU A 55 18.69 8.23 -7.79
CA GLU A 55 19.00 7.08 -8.61
C GLU A 55 19.51 5.94 -7.74
N LYS A 56 19.00 4.75 -8.00
CA LYS A 56 19.39 3.59 -7.22
C LYS A 56 20.46 2.79 -7.94
N LYS A 57 21.29 2.16 -7.15
CA LYS A 57 22.34 1.32 -7.70
C LYS A 57 21.99 -0.14 -7.51
#